data_8b8b1ba8918c51241a6e6e5e72d79d59
#
_entry.id   8b8b1ba8918c51241a6e6e5e72d79d59
#
_cell.length_a   1.000
_cell.length_b   1.000
_cell.length_c   1.000
_cell.angle_alpha   90.00
_cell.angle_beta   90.00
_cell.angle_gamma   90.00
#
_symmetry.space_group_name_H-M   'P 1'
#
loop_
_entity.id
_entity.type
_entity.pdbx_description
1 polymer ?
#
loop_
_entity_poly.entity_id
_entity_poly.type
_entity_poly.pdbx_seq_one_letter_code
_entity_poly.pdbx_strand_id
1 'polypeptide(L)'
;VGCRGNPHTDAREAALIAARLLMRYFGSGQRPRMQIKHPGLIWPPTGTGTATDPMLSLEALARQLEAADETLWAMNVVAGFSFADTSGTGVSFVACTTGDAQPHLEQLEAKARELNHLGLVTDPPADEVLAGLNPLPSGLTVLVEPSDNIGGGAPGDCTGLLRALLRHHIENAAICIADPESVRALESGERRIHLGGKGSRLDEGPVELEVELVSLQDGRFELEDKNSHLASMCGDVFDMGRCAVVKHGGLIILITSVKTPPFDLGQWHSQGIAVENLSVVAVKAAVAHRRAYDKIAARMLWVDTPGPCSSNLKTLPYRHARP
;
A
#
# COMPACT_ATOMS: atom_id res chain seq x y z
N VAL A 1 2.22 -21.77 3.20
CA VAL A 1 3.32 -20.94 2.71
C VAL A 1 2.73 -19.64 2.18
N GLY A 2 3.20 -18.51 2.68
CA GLY A 2 2.86 -17.17 2.20
C GLY A 2 3.95 -16.59 1.31
N CYS A 3 3.67 -15.44 0.68
CA CYS A 3 4.70 -14.61 0.10
C CYS A 3 5.69 -14.18 1.18
N ARG A 4 6.97 -14.15 0.84
CA ARG A 4 8.07 -13.72 1.71
C ARG A 4 8.47 -12.26 1.44
N GLY A 5 8.00 -11.73 0.32
CA GLY A 5 8.19 -10.34 -0.08
C GLY A 5 6.99 -9.45 0.21
N ASN A 6 7.25 -8.22 0.63
CA ASN A 6 6.26 -7.14 0.65
C ASN A 6 6.91 -5.89 0.01
N PRO A 7 6.47 -5.46 -1.18
CA PRO A 7 5.32 -5.92 -1.98
C PRO A 7 5.41 -7.40 -2.43
N HIS A 8 4.26 -8.05 -2.60
CA HIS A 8 4.14 -9.47 -2.95
C HIS A 8 4.54 -9.75 -4.42
N THR A 9 5.83 -9.72 -4.71
CA THR A 9 6.37 -9.97 -6.06
C THR A 9 6.85 -11.42 -6.25
N ASP A 10 6.78 -12.24 -5.20
CA ASP A 10 7.28 -13.61 -5.11
C ASP A 10 6.19 -14.68 -5.07
N ALA A 11 4.99 -14.38 -5.57
CA ALA A 11 3.84 -15.31 -5.53
C ALA A 11 4.13 -16.65 -6.23
N ARG A 12 4.86 -16.63 -7.36
CA ARG A 12 5.28 -17.84 -8.08
C ARG A 12 6.23 -18.69 -7.24
N GLU A 13 7.21 -18.08 -6.61
CA GLU A 13 8.19 -18.72 -5.74
C GLU A 13 7.50 -19.33 -4.51
N ALA A 14 6.58 -18.62 -3.89
CA ALA A 14 5.78 -19.13 -2.78
C ALA A 14 4.95 -20.37 -3.19
N ALA A 15 4.34 -20.34 -4.37
CA ALA A 15 3.62 -21.50 -4.91
C ALA A 15 4.54 -22.70 -5.17
N LEU A 16 5.74 -22.49 -5.71
CA LEU A 16 6.75 -23.54 -5.90
C LEU A 16 7.24 -24.13 -4.57
N ILE A 17 7.43 -23.31 -3.55
CA ILE A 17 7.77 -23.79 -2.20
C ILE A 17 6.64 -24.66 -1.66
N ALA A 18 5.39 -24.23 -1.78
CA ALA A 18 4.25 -25.02 -1.34
C ALA A 18 4.17 -26.38 -2.07
N ALA A 19 4.39 -26.41 -3.39
CA ALA A 19 4.42 -27.64 -4.18
C ALA A 19 5.56 -28.60 -3.72
N ARG A 20 6.76 -28.07 -3.46
CA ARG A 20 7.90 -28.87 -2.94
C ARG A 20 7.60 -29.46 -1.58
N LEU A 21 6.92 -28.73 -0.70
CA LEU A 21 6.50 -29.25 0.62
C LEU A 21 5.50 -30.41 0.48
N LEU A 22 4.55 -30.31 -0.43
CA LEU A 22 3.63 -31.42 -0.74
C LEU A 22 4.37 -32.62 -1.32
N MET A 23 5.30 -32.44 -2.24
CA MET A 23 6.13 -33.52 -2.78
C MET A 23 6.97 -34.18 -1.67
N ARG A 24 7.55 -33.40 -0.76
CA ARG A 24 8.29 -33.92 0.41
C ARG A 24 7.38 -34.74 1.31
N TYR A 25 6.17 -34.25 1.59
CA TYR A 25 5.18 -34.97 2.37
C TYR A 25 4.84 -36.33 1.76
N PHE A 26 4.53 -36.40 0.47
CA PHE A 26 4.18 -37.65 -0.22
C PHE A 26 5.37 -38.61 -0.34
N GLY A 27 6.59 -38.08 -0.57
CA GLY A 27 7.80 -38.88 -0.77
C GLY A 27 8.42 -39.40 0.51
N SER A 28 8.33 -38.67 1.62
CA SER A 28 8.98 -39.05 2.88
C SER A 28 8.14 -39.87 3.83
N GLY A 29 6.80 -39.84 3.67
CA GLY A 29 5.85 -40.41 4.63
C GLY A 29 5.81 -39.69 5.99
N GLN A 30 6.59 -38.62 6.16
CA GLN A 30 6.60 -37.81 7.38
C GLN A 30 5.37 -36.88 7.39
N ARG A 31 4.84 -36.63 8.58
CA ARG A 31 3.68 -35.74 8.78
C ARG A 31 4.11 -34.46 9.52
N PRO A 32 4.40 -33.37 8.83
CA PRO A 32 4.70 -32.12 9.50
C PRO A 32 3.47 -31.56 10.19
N ARG A 33 3.69 -30.80 11.25
CA ARG A 33 2.69 -30.03 11.97
C ARG A 33 2.99 -28.55 11.90
N MET A 34 1.97 -27.73 12.08
CA MET A 34 2.12 -26.29 12.19
C MET A 34 2.30 -25.90 13.65
N GLN A 35 3.32 -25.06 13.91
CA GLN A 35 3.52 -24.38 15.19
C GLN A 35 3.49 -22.89 14.93
N ILE A 36 2.84 -22.13 15.83
CA ILE A 36 2.56 -20.72 15.63
C ILE A 36 2.96 -19.96 16.90
N LYS A 37 3.53 -18.78 16.71
CA LYS A 37 3.83 -17.81 17.77
C LYS A 37 3.26 -16.45 17.41
N HIS A 38 2.51 -15.86 18.34
CA HIS A 38 1.95 -14.50 18.23
C HIS A 38 2.61 -13.60 19.27
N PRO A 39 3.53 -12.70 18.90
CA PRO A 39 4.20 -11.81 19.83
C PRO A 39 3.31 -10.69 20.37
N GLY A 40 2.11 -10.50 19.83
CA GLY A 40 1.22 -9.37 20.18
C GLY A 40 1.70 -8.01 19.67
N LEU A 41 2.48 -8.01 18.60
CA LEU A 41 2.96 -6.79 17.93
C LEU A 41 2.07 -6.50 16.71
N ILE A 42 1.68 -5.24 16.54
CA ILE A 42 0.85 -4.79 15.40
C ILE A 42 1.59 -3.65 14.71
N TRP A 43 1.93 -3.83 13.45
CA TRP A 43 2.64 -2.84 12.63
C TRP A 43 1.75 -2.36 11.49
N PRO A 44 1.75 -1.06 11.16
CA PRO A 44 1.11 -0.57 9.95
C PRO A 44 1.82 -1.10 8.71
N PRO A 45 1.17 -1.18 7.54
CA PRO A 45 1.79 -1.65 6.30
C PRO A 45 3.08 -0.94 5.93
N THR A 46 3.22 0.34 6.27
CA THR A 46 4.44 1.14 6.08
C THR A 46 5.66 0.61 6.85
N GLY A 47 5.42 -0.09 7.97
CA GLY A 47 6.46 -0.74 8.78
C GLY A 47 6.70 -2.22 8.42
N THR A 48 6.09 -2.73 7.34
CA THR A 48 6.15 -4.16 6.97
C THR A 48 6.81 -4.43 5.62
N GLY A 49 7.45 -3.44 5.02
CA GLY A 49 8.22 -3.61 3.78
C GLY A 49 9.45 -4.49 4.00
N THR A 50 9.65 -5.51 3.15
CA THR A 50 10.75 -6.48 3.34
C THR A 50 12.12 -6.02 2.85
N ALA A 51 12.18 -4.83 2.25
CA ALA A 51 13.44 -4.19 1.86
C ALA A 51 14.17 -3.50 3.04
N THR A 52 13.51 -3.35 4.18
CA THR A 52 14.04 -2.66 5.37
C THR A 52 13.66 -3.41 6.64
N ASP A 53 14.32 -3.07 7.76
CA ASP A 53 13.94 -3.58 9.08
C ASP A 53 12.57 -3.02 9.53
N PRO A 54 11.83 -3.80 10.31
CA PRO A 54 12.19 -5.07 10.96
C PRO A 54 12.10 -6.29 10.04
N MET A 55 11.38 -6.21 8.92
CA MET A 55 11.06 -7.37 8.09
C MET A 55 12.29 -7.96 7.39
N LEU A 56 13.25 -7.13 6.96
CA LEU A 56 14.50 -7.59 6.33
C LEU A 56 15.24 -8.58 7.25
N SER A 57 15.50 -8.18 8.49
CA SER A 57 16.20 -9.02 9.47
C SER A 57 15.38 -10.24 9.88
N LEU A 58 14.07 -10.12 10.02
CA LEU A 58 13.19 -11.24 10.38
C LEU A 58 13.15 -12.31 9.30
N GLU A 59 13.02 -11.91 8.03
CA GLU A 59 13.06 -12.84 6.90
C GLU A 59 14.45 -13.50 6.76
N ALA A 60 15.52 -12.73 6.95
CA ALA A 60 16.87 -13.28 6.93
C ALA A 60 17.07 -14.34 8.04
N LEU A 61 16.65 -14.05 9.27
CA LEU A 61 16.71 -14.99 10.39
C LEU A 61 15.87 -16.24 10.10
N ALA A 62 14.65 -16.08 9.59
CA ALA A 62 13.79 -17.23 9.25
C ALA A 62 14.44 -18.14 8.20
N ARG A 63 15.15 -17.60 7.20
CA ARG A 63 15.90 -18.39 6.20
C ARG A 63 17.10 -19.09 6.81
N GLN A 64 17.81 -18.43 7.74
CA GLN A 64 18.92 -19.07 8.47
C GLN A 64 18.45 -20.27 9.31
N LEU A 65 17.33 -20.12 10.02
CA LEU A 65 16.75 -21.18 10.83
C LEU A 65 16.26 -22.35 9.96
N GLU A 66 15.62 -22.11 8.83
CA GLU A 66 15.24 -23.15 7.86
C GLU A 66 16.47 -23.94 7.36
N ALA A 67 17.56 -23.26 7.10
CA ALA A 67 18.78 -23.89 6.58
C ALA A 67 19.54 -24.70 7.65
N ALA A 68 19.39 -24.33 8.93
CA ALA A 68 20.09 -24.94 10.05
C ALA A 68 19.41 -26.19 10.62
N ASP A 69 18.10 -26.38 10.40
CA ASP A 69 17.31 -27.47 10.97
C ASP A 69 16.48 -28.18 9.90
N GLU A 70 16.89 -29.41 9.56
CA GLU A 70 16.20 -30.23 8.56
C GLU A 70 14.76 -30.61 8.94
N THR A 71 14.40 -30.54 10.23
CA THR A 71 13.03 -30.78 10.70
C THR A 71 12.11 -29.62 10.38
N LEU A 72 12.66 -28.40 10.19
CA LEU A 72 11.94 -27.23 9.70
C LEU A 72 11.75 -27.32 8.18
N TRP A 73 10.52 -27.58 7.76
CA TRP A 73 10.20 -27.62 6.33
C TRP A 73 9.95 -26.25 5.73
N ALA A 74 9.36 -25.34 6.52
CA ALA A 74 9.20 -23.94 6.18
C ALA A 74 8.99 -23.10 7.44
N MET A 75 9.51 -21.87 7.41
CA MET A 75 9.26 -20.83 8.39
C MET A 75 8.70 -19.60 7.67
N ASN A 76 7.57 -19.08 8.15
CA ASN A 76 6.94 -17.90 7.57
C ASN A 76 6.90 -16.78 8.61
N VAL A 77 7.32 -15.60 8.20
CA VAL A 77 7.12 -14.35 8.92
C VAL A 77 5.86 -13.71 8.34
N VAL A 78 4.83 -13.58 9.15
CA VAL A 78 3.56 -12.98 8.76
C VAL A 78 3.45 -11.64 9.45
N ALA A 79 3.55 -10.55 8.70
CA ALA A 79 3.47 -9.19 9.24
C ALA A 79 2.06 -8.84 9.78
N GLY A 80 1.05 -9.62 9.36
CA GLY A 80 -0.34 -9.40 9.70
C GLY A 80 -1.00 -8.31 8.85
N PHE A 81 -2.24 -8.00 9.21
CA PHE A 81 -3.01 -6.91 8.59
C PHE A 81 -3.60 -6.06 9.69
N SER A 82 -2.95 -4.94 9.98
CA SER A 82 -3.25 -4.09 11.14
C SER A 82 -4.66 -3.51 11.15
N PHE A 83 -5.32 -3.40 10.00
CA PHE A 83 -6.68 -2.85 9.90
C PHE A 83 -7.79 -3.88 10.14
N ALA A 84 -7.45 -5.15 10.33
CA ALA A 84 -8.38 -6.17 10.81
C ALA A 84 -8.51 -6.04 12.34
N ASP A 85 -9.68 -5.68 12.83
CA ASP A 85 -9.92 -5.53 14.27
C ASP A 85 -10.35 -6.88 14.90
N THR A 86 -9.40 -7.77 15.08
CA THR A 86 -9.58 -9.08 15.73
C THR A 86 -8.55 -9.30 16.82
N SER A 87 -8.82 -10.22 17.75
CA SER A 87 -7.87 -10.58 18.82
C SER A 87 -6.58 -11.25 18.32
N GLY A 88 -6.58 -11.77 17.09
CA GLY A 88 -5.42 -12.37 16.45
C GLY A 88 -4.68 -11.45 15.48
N THR A 89 -5.05 -10.17 15.43
CA THR A 89 -4.40 -9.19 14.55
C THR A 89 -2.96 -8.94 14.96
N GLY A 90 -2.07 -8.89 13.98
CA GLY A 90 -0.66 -8.53 14.17
C GLY A 90 0.32 -9.55 13.62
N VAL A 91 1.57 -9.35 14.01
CA VAL A 91 2.69 -10.18 13.59
C VAL A 91 2.54 -11.61 14.12
N SER A 92 2.87 -12.58 13.30
CA SER A 92 2.95 -13.97 13.70
C SER A 92 4.06 -14.72 12.96
N PHE A 93 4.59 -15.75 13.62
CA PHE A 93 5.59 -16.66 13.06
C PHE A 93 4.97 -18.03 12.96
N VAL A 94 5.13 -18.67 11.81
CA VAL A 94 4.48 -19.95 11.52
C VAL A 94 5.52 -20.94 11.00
N ALA A 95 5.75 -22.00 11.73
CA ALA A 95 6.64 -23.09 11.34
C ALA A 95 5.85 -24.31 10.86
N CYS A 96 6.25 -24.87 9.71
CA CYS A 96 5.86 -26.19 9.26
C CYS A 96 7.02 -27.14 9.60
N THR A 97 6.85 -28.09 10.54
CA THR A 97 7.94 -28.87 11.07
C THR A 97 7.54 -30.31 11.42
N THR A 98 8.50 -31.23 11.35
CA THR A 98 8.39 -32.59 11.89
C THR A 98 9.01 -32.70 13.29
N GLY A 99 9.74 -31.67 13.76
CA GLY A 99 10.37 -31.56 15.07
C GLY A 99 9.65 -30.56 16.00
N ASP A 100 10.44 -29.97 16.93
CA ASP A 100 9.99 -28.88 17.77
C ASP A 100 10.56 -27.54 17.29
N ALA A 101 9.69 -26.64 16.83
CA ALA A 101 10.07 -25.32 16.34
C ALA A 101 9.99 -24.22 17.40
N GLN A 102 9.57 -24.51 18.64
CA GLN A 102 9.42 -23.48 19.67
C GLN A 102 10.69 -22.66 19.90
N PRO A 103 11.91 -23.25 20.01
CA PRO A 103 13.12 -22.46 20.18
C PRO A 103 13.39 -21.50 19.03
N HIS A 104 13.02 -21.87 17.79
CA HIS A 104 13.19 -21.03 16.61
C HIS A 104 12.16 -19.88 16.56
N LEU A 105 10.91 -20.20 16.93
CA LEU A 105 9.83 -19.21 17.03
C LEU A 105 10.13 -18.15 18.11
N GLU A 106 10.76 -18.55 19.22
CA GLU A 106 11.19 -17.66 20.30
C GLU A 106 12.33 -16.73 19.84
N GLN A 107 13.26 -17.20 19.01
CA GLN A 107 14.29 -16.35 18.42
C GLN A 107 13.69 -15.27 17.52
N LEU A 108 12.70 -15.63 16.68
CA LEU A 108 12.00 -14.67 15.84
C LEU A 108 11.19 -13.66 16.68
N GLU A 109 10.52 -14.13 17.75
CA GLU A 109 9.82 -13.24 18.67
C GLU A 109 10.79 -12.26 19.34
N ALA A 110 11.91 -12.72 19.86
CA ALA A 110 12.93 -11.89 20.49
C ALA A 110 13.44 -10.82 19.51
N LYS A 111 13.73 -11.22 18.26
CA LYS A 111 14.17 -10.30 17.20
C LYS A 111 13.11 -9.28 16.83
N ALA A 112 11.85 -9.70 16.73
CA ALA A 112 10.73 -8.78 16.45
C ALA A 112 10.53 -7.76 17.56
N ARG A 113 10.68 -8.17 18.84
CA ARG A 113 10.59 -7.25 19.98
C ARG A 113 11.76 -6.27 20.02
N GLU A 114 12.98 -6.72 19.70
CA GLU A 114 14.16 -5.85 19.57
C GLU A 114 13.93 -4.75 18.54
N LEU A 115 13.39 -5.11 17.37
CA LEU A 115 13.18 -4.21 16.22
C LEU A 115 11.79 -3.56 16.20
N ASN A 116 10.97 -3.73 17.24
CA ASN A 116 9.57 -3.26 17.25
C ASN A 116 9.43 -1.77 16.92
N HIS A 117 10.35 -0.96 17.41
CA HIS A 117 10.34 0.49 17.18
C HIS A 117 10.48 0.87 15.69
N LEU A 118 11.08 0.00 14.86
CA LEU A 118 11.19 0.21 13.40
C LEU A 118 9.92 -0.21 12.65
N GLY A 119 9.12 -1.10 13.24
CA GLY A 119 7.83 -1.52 12.68
C GLY A 119 6.70 -0.54 13.02
N LEU A 120 6.82 0.23 14.09
CA LEU A 120 5.83 1.21 14.54
C LEU A 120 6.02 2.56 13.83
N VAL A 121 5.79 2.56 12.51
CA VAL A 121 5.90 3.78 11.70
C VAL A 121 4.70 4.68 11.96
N THR A 122 4.97 5.96 12.20
CA THR A 122 3.98 7.03 12.23
C THR A 122 4.41 8.10 11.26
N ASP A 123 3.58 8.40 10.27
CA ASP A 123 3.89 9.40 9.27
C ASP A 123 3.55 10.81 9.80
N PRO A 124 4.28 11.86 9.38
CA PRO A 124 3.98 13.24 9.78
C PRO A 124 2.67 13.73 9.12
N PRO A 125 1.95 14.68 9.74
CA PRO A 125 0.77 15.29 9.13
C PRO A 125 1.07 15.90 7.76
N ALA A 126 0.13 15.75 6.81
CA ALA A 126 0.31 16.28 5.45
C ALA A 126 0.60 17.78 5.43
N ASP A 127 -0.04 18.56 6.30
CA ASP A 127 0.19 20.01 6.39
C ASP A 127 1.62 20.35 6.84
N GLU A 128 2.21 19.58 7.74
CA GLU A 128 3.59 19.77 8.18
C GLU A 128 4.60 19.52 7.06
N VAL A 129 4.40 18.41 6.32
CA VAL A 129 5.25 18.06 5.18
C VAL A 129 5.15 19.11 4.07
N LEU A 130 3.91 19.54 3.72
CA LEU A 130 3.69 20.51 2.65
C LEU A 130 4.21 21.90 3.00
N ALA A 131 4.11 22.32 4.27
CA ALA A 131 4.72 23.58 4.73
C ALA A 131 6.25 23.58 4.52
N GLY A 132 6.90 22.42 4.69
CA GLY A 132 8.33 22.24 4.45
C GLY A 132 8.73 22.20 2.95
N LEU A 133 7.77 22.12 2.03
CA LEU A 133 8.00 22.09 0.59
C LEU A 133 7.89 23.49 -0.07
N ASN A 134 7.89 24.55 0.68
CA ASN A 134 7.84 25.91 0.13
C ASN A 134 9.19 26.64 0.32
N PRO A 135 9.96 26.96 -0.78
CA PRO A 135 9.63 26.71 -2.19
C PRO A 135 9.72 25.21 -2.56
N LEU A 136 8.96 24.81 -3.56
CA LEU A 136 8.98 23.43 -4.06
C LEU A 136 10.40 23.08 -4.54
N PRO A 137 10.98 22.00 -4.05
CA PRO A 137 12.31 21.56 -4.47
C PRO A 137 12.29 20.99 -5.88
N SER A 138 13.43 21.07 -6.59
CA SER A 138 13.56 20.57 -7.96
C SER A 138 13.32 19.05 -8.05
N GLY A 139 12.75 18.62 -9.18
CA GLY A 139 12.40 17.23 -9.48
C GLY A 139 11.11 16.77 -8.81
N LEU A 140 10.60 15.63 -9.26
CA LEU A 140 9.32 15.10 -8.81
C LEU A 140 9.35 14.70 -7.33
N THR A 141 8.45 15.24 -6.55
CA THR A 141 8.14 14.78 -5.19
C THR A 141 6.91 13.88 -5.23
N VAL A 142 7.05 12.63 -4.79
CA VAL A 142 5.94 11.70 -4.60
C VAL A 142 5.46 11.82 -3.15
N LEU A 143 4.23 12.30 -2.97
CA LEU A 143 3.55 12.32 -1.68
C LEU A 143 2.77 11.03 -1.51
N VAL A 144 3.12 10.25 -0.52
CA VAL A 144 2.52 8.92 -0.27
C VAL A 144 1.53 9.04 0.87
N GLU A 145 0.25 8.72 0.59
CA GLU A 145 -0.86 8.73 1.55
C GLU A 145 -1.28 7.30 1.92
N PRO A 146 -0.70 6.71 2.99
CA PRO A 146 -1.08 5.36 3.44
C PRO A 146 -2.51 5.28 3.97
N SER A 147 -3.04 6.38 4.49
CA SER A 147 -4.37 6.43 5.12
C SER A 147 -5.50 6.02 4.16
N ASP A 148 -5.30 6.22 2.85
CA ASP A 148 -6.22 5.77 1.80
C ASP A 148 -5.57 4.74 0.86
N ASN A 149 -4.74 3.84 1.39
CA ASN A 149 -4.08 2.79 0.62
C ASN A 149 -5.08 1.84 -0.04
N ILE A 150 -5.26 1.99 -1.34
CA ILE A 150 -6.17 1.15 -2.14
C ILE A 150 -5.75 -0.33 -2.10
N GLY A 151 -4.45 -0.61 -2.12
CA GLY A 151 -3.92 -1.97 -1.97
C GLY A 151 -4.21 -2.60 -0.61
N GLY A 152 -4.45 -1.80 0.41
CA GLY A 152 -4.90 -2.20 1.75
C GLY A 152 -6.42 -2.32 1.89
N GLY A 153 -7.19 -2.04 0.83
CA GLY A 153 -8.65 -2.13 0.83
C GLY A 153 -9.37 -0.80 1.04
N ALA A 154 -8.65 0.31 1.20
CA ALA A 154 -9.25 1.64 1.31
C ALA A 154 -10.04 2.02 0.05
N PRO A 155 -10.97 2.99 0.14
CA PRO A 155 -11.83 3.36 -0.97
C PRO A 155 -11.11 4.06 -2.12
N GLY A 156 -10.01 4.76 -1.88
CA GLY A 156 -9.28 5.54 -2.88
C GLY A 156 -9.92 6.90 -3.16
N ASP A 157 -10.85 7.32 -2.32
CA ASP A 157 -11.60 8.57 -2.45
C ASP A 157 -11.40 9.54 -1.28
N CYS A 158 -10.58 9.21 -0.28
CA CYS A 158 -10.33 10.10 0.84
C CYS A 158 -9.73 11.43 0.37
N THR A 159 -10.17 12.51 1.04
CA THR A 159 -9.91 13.89 0.61
C THR A 159 -8.81 14.59 1.40
N GLY A 160 -8.27 13.96 2.44
CA GLY A 160 -7.31 14.58 3.35
C GLY A 160 -6.10 15.20 2.64
N LEU A 161 -5.44 14.43 1.75
CA LEU A 161 -4.31 14.95 0.99
C LEU A 161 -4.72 15.98 -0.07
N LEU A 162 -5.88 15.79 -0.74
CA LEU A 162 -6.43 16.81 -1.66
C LEU A 162 -6.62 18.15 -0.95
N ARG A 163 -7.24 18.15 0.24
CA ARG A 163 -7.45 19.35 1.06
C ARG A 163 -6.12 20.02 1.45
N ALA A 164 -5.12 19.23 1.80
CA ALA A 164 -3.80 19.76 2.13
C ALA A 164 -3.13 20.40 0.91
N LEU A 165 -3.16 19.76 -0.27
CA LEU A 165 -2.63 20.34 -1.52
C LEU A 165 -3.29 21.68 -1.85
N LEU A 166 -4.61 21.77 -1.68
CA LEU A 166 -5.37 23.01 -1.90
C LEU A 166 -5.02 24.12 -0.91
N ARG A 167 -4.97 23.80 0.39
CA ARG A 167 -4.61 24.77 1.44
C ARG A 167 -3.22 25.36 1.26
N HIS A 168 -2.26 24.53 0.84
CA HIS A 168 -0.88 24.95 0.62
C HIS A 168 -0.61 25.47 -0.79
N HIS A 169 -1.66 25.62 -1.62
CA HIS A 169 -1.56 26.14 -3.00
C HIS A 169 -0.46 25.44 -3.81
N ILE A 170 -0.38 24.11 -3.71
CA ILE A 170 0.63 23.33 -4.43
C ILE A 170 0.27 23.31 -5.91
N GLU A 171 1.13 23.90 -6.73
CA GLU A 171 0.99 23.97 -8.18
C GLU A 171 1.83 22.91 -8.89
N ASN A 172 1.53 22.69 -10.19
CA ASN A 172 2.18 21.66 -11.00
C ASN A 172 2.16 20.30 -10.32
N ALA A 173 0.98 19.92 -9.82
CA ALA A 173 0.76 18.71 -9.03
C ALA A 173 -0.37 17.86 -9.61
N ALA A 174 -0.36 16.54 -9.29
CA ALA A 174 -1.46 15.64 -9.64
C ALA A 174 -1.88 14.77 -8.47
N ILE A 175 -3.19 14.44 -8.41
CA ILE A 175 -3.79 13.47 -7.49
C ILE A 175 -4.84 12.63 -8.22
N CYS A 176 -4.95 11.34 -7.87
CA CYS A 176 -6.01 10.46 -8.35
C CYS A 176 -7.05 10.22 -7.25
N ILE A 177 -8.35 10.36 -7.60
CA ILE A 177 -9.49 10.15 -6.71
C ILE A 177 -10.48 9.20 -7.39
N ALA A 178 -10.87 8.13 -6.73
CA ALA A 178 -11.87 7.20 -7.21
C ALA A 178 -13.28 7.71 -6.86
N ASP A 179 -13.97 8.34 -7.82
CA ASP A 179 -15.30 8.92 -7.60
C ASP A 179 -16.18 8.81 -8.85
N PRO A 180 -16.93 7.72 -9.01
CA PRO A 180 -17.81 7.52 -10.16
C PRO A 180 -18.96 8.52 -10.22
N GLU A 181 -19.37 9.13 -9.11
CA GLU A 181 -20.44 10.13 -9.10
C GLU A 181 -19.95 11.44 -9.72
N SER A 182 -18.74 11.88 -9.34
CA SER A 182 -18.14 13.08 -9.93
C SER A 182 -17.83 12.90 -11.42
N VAL A 183 -17.44 11.68 -11.87
CA VAL A 183 -17.31 11.40 -13.30
C VAL A 183 -18.64 11.60 -14.02
N ARG A 184 -19.75 11.04 -13.51
CA ARG A 184 -21.10 11.20 -14.10
C ARG A 184 -21.57 12.67 -14.10
N ALA A 185 -21.31 13.41 -13.03
CA ALA A 185 -21.63 14.83 -12.96
C ALA A 185 -20.90 15.64 -14.05
N LEU A 186 -19.62 15.37 -14.27
CA LEU A 186 -18.82 15.99 -15.33
C LEU A 186 -19.32 15.62 -16.74
N GLU A 187 -19.74 14.36 -16.94
CA GLU A 187 -20.35 13.91 -18.22
C GLU A 187 -21.68 14.61 -18.51
N SER A 188 -22.49 14.91 -17.47
CA SER A 188 -23.74 15.66 -17.61
C SER A 188 -23.53 17.17 -17.84
N GLY A 189 -22.28 17.64 -17.81
CA GLY A 189 -21.93 19.03 -18.07
C GLY A 189 -21.69 19.87 -16.83
N GLU A 190 -21.79 19.29 -15.64
CA GLU A 190 -21.48 20.01 -14.40
C GLU A 190 -20.00 20.37 -14.34
N ARG A 191 -19.69 21.49 -13.67
CA ARG A 191 -18.31 21.96 -13.43
C ARG A 191 -18.06 22.27 -11.96
N ARG A 192 -19.12 22.29 -11.15
CA ARG A 192 -19.04 22.33 -9.69
C ARG A 192 -19.41 20.93 -9.19
N ILE A 193 -18.44 20.26 -8.57
CA ILE A 193 -18.57 18.87 -8.15
C ILE A 193 -18.27 18.72 -6.66
N HIS A 194 -18.83 17.67 -6.05
CA HIS A 194 -18.52 17.24 -4.68
C HIS A 194 -17.63 16.00 -4.75
N LEU A 195 -16.31 16.22 -4.74
CA LEU A 195 -15.30 15.22 -5.05
C LEU A 195 -14.85 14.41 -3.83
N GLY A 196 -14.85 13.10 -3.95
CA GLY A 196 -14.32 12.14 -3.01
C GLY A 196 -15.05 12.07 -1.65
N GLY A 197 -14.42 11.50 -0.64
CA GLY A 197 -14.86 11.49 0.75
C GLY A 197 -16.17 10.75 1.05
N LYS A 198 -16.57 9.81 0.19
CA LYS A 198 -17.85 9.09 0.28
C LYS A 198 -17.69 7.66 0.77
N GLY A 199 -16.50 7.10 0.63
CA GLY A 199 -16.22 5.69 0.89
C GLY A 199 -15.81 5.37 2.33
N SER A 200 -15.46 6.35 3.14
CA SER A 200 -15.03 6.14 4.53
C SER A 200 -15.60 7.18 5.47
N ARG A 201 -16.07 6.73 6.64
CA ARG A 201 -16.50 7.62 7.74
C ARG A 201 -15.33 8.21 8.53
N LEU A 202 -14.11 7.78 8.26
CA LEU A 202 -12.87 8.30 8.87
C LEU A 202 -12.25 9.42 8.05
N ASP A 203 -12.84 9.73 6.88
CA ASP A 203 -12.50 10.89 6.06
C ASP A 203 -13.36 12.11 6.43
N GLU A 204 -12.88 13.30 6.08
CA GLU A 204 -13.59 14.56 6.35
C GLU A 204 -14.82 14.81 5.45
N GLY A 205 -15.04 13.95 4.47
CA GLY A 205 -16.13 14.05 3.51
C GLY A 205 -15.74 14.74 2.19
N PRO A 206 -16.73 14.95 1.28
CA PRO A 206 -16.47 15.51 -0.04
C PRO A 206 -15.92 16.93 -0.02
N VAL A 207 -15.10 17.26 -1.04
CA VAL A 207 -14.63 18.63 -1.30
C VAL A 207 -15.44 19.23 -2.44
N GLU A 208 -16.08 20.37 -2.21
CA GLU A 208 -16.71 21.12 -3.28
C GLU A 208 -15.66 21.88 -4.09
N LEU A 209 -15.61 21.64 -5.39
CA LEU A 209 -14.66 22.26 -6.31
C LEU A 209 -15.35 22.72 -7.58
N GLU A 210 -14.99 23.92 -8.04
CA GLU A 210 -15.22 24.35 -9.42
C GLU A 210 -14.01 23.96 -10.26
N VAL A 211 -14.22 23.20 -11.33
CA VAL A 211 -13.14 22.56 -12.09
C VAL A 211 -13.24 22.85 -13.59
N GLU A 212 -12.09 22.93 -14.24
CA GLU A 212 -11.96 22.90 -15.69
C GLU A 212 -11.85 21.45 -16.16
N LEU A 213 -12.77 21.00 -17.02
CA LEU A 213 -12.70 19.68 -17.63
C LEU A 213 -11.68 19.66 -18.76
N VAL A 214 -10.66 18.80 -18.63
CA VAL A 214 -9.62 18.60 -19.65
C VAL A 214 -9.99 17.46 -20.59
N SER A 215 -10.41 16.31 -20.05
CA SER A 215 -10.81 15.14 -20.85
C SER A 215 -11.82 14.27 -20.12
N LEU A 216 -12.61 13.54 -20.92
CA LEU A 216 -13.48 12.43 -20.50
C LEU A 216 -13.21 11.26 -21.44
N GLN A 217 -12.68 10.16 -20.92
CA GLN A 217 -12.28 9.01 -21.74
C GLN A 217 -12.34 7.70 -20.95
N ASP A 218 -12.19 6.60 -21.65
CA ASP A 218 -12.12 5.28 -21.02
C ASP A 218 -10.78 5.11 -20.30
N GLY A 219 -10.84 4.44 -19.16
CA GLY A 219 -9.68 4.22 -18.29
C GLY A 219 -8.97 2.87 -18.50
N ARG A 220 -9.21 2.20 -19.64
CA ARG A 220 -8.52 0.95 -19.95
C ARG A 220 -7.09 1.22 -20.42
N PHE A 221 -6.11 0.57 -19.80
CA PHE A 221 -4.71 0.71 -20.18
C PHE A 221 -3.94 -0.60 -20.05
N GLU A 222 -2.87 -0.75 -20.84
CA GLU A 222 -1.88 -1.79 -20.64
C GLU A 222 -0.89 -1.37 -19.56
N LEU A 223 -0.53 -2.32 -18.69
CA LEU A 223 0.50 -2.10 -17.67
C LEU A 223 1.86 -1.93 -18.33
N GLU A 224 2.60 -0.91 -17.91
CA GLU A 224 3.97 -0.66 -18.36
C GLU A 224 4.96 -1.68 -17.75
N ASP A 225 4.69 -2.12 -16.51
CA ASP A 225 5.45 -3.17 -15.84
C ASP A 225 4.65 -4.47 -15.72
N LYS A 226 4.77 -5.33 -16.74
CA LYS A 226 4.12 -6.64 -16.80
C LYS A 226 4.65 -7.67 -15.79
N ASN A 227 5.69 -7.33 -15.03
CA ASN A 227 6.20 -8.13 -13.91
C ASN A 227 5.87 -7.52 -12.54
N SER A 228 4.96 -6.55 -12.50
CA SER A 228 4.55 -5.89 -11.27
C SER A 228 3.62 -6.76 -10.42
N HIS A 229 3.44 -6.36 -9.16
CA HIS A 229 2.42 -6.93 -8.30
C HIS A 229 1.01 -6.79 -8.91
N LEU A 230 0.72 -5.65 -9.54
CA LEU A 230 -0.56 -5.42 -10.21
C LEU A 230 -0.77 -6.41 -11.37
N ALA A 231 0.26 -6.64 -12.20
CA ALA A 231 0.21 -7.62 -13.29
C ALA A 231 -0.07 -9.05 -12.78
N SER A 232 0.47 -9.42 -11.63
CA SER A 232 0.20 -10.74 -11.02
C SER A 232 -1.26 -10.92 -10.56
N MET A 233 -1.97 -9.81 -10.30
CA MET A 233 -3.36 -9.82 -9.84
C MET A 233 -4.38 -9.75 -10.97
N CYS A 234 -4.12 -8.95 -12.01
CA CYS A 234 -5.11 -8.64 -13.04
C CYS A 234 -4.64 -8.93 -14.49
N GLY A 235 -3.42 -9.47 -14.67
CA GLY A 235 -2.82 -9.62 -16.00
C GLY A 235 -2.25 -8.32 -16.54
N ASP A 236 -2.08 -8.24 -17.87
CA ASP A 236 -1.37 -7.14 -18.52
C ASP A 236 -2.22 -5.87 -18.72
N VAL A 237 -3.52 -5.91 -18.41
CA VAL A 237 -4.46 -4.81 -18.65
C VAL A 237 -5.24 -4.51 -17.39
N PHE A 238 -5.38 -3.22 -17.10
CA PHE A 238 -6.25 -2.72 -16.04
C PHE A 238 -7.32 -1.77 -16.60
N ASP A 239 -8.48 -1.71 -15.93
CA ASP A 239 -9.59 -0.86 -16.32
C ASP A 239 -10.03 0.00 -15.13
N MET A 240 -9.82 1.30 -15.26
CA MET A 240 -10.24 2.33 -14.28
C MET A 240 -11.70 2.75 -14.48
N GLY A 241 -12.39 2.13 -15.42
CA GLY A 241 -13.73 2.53 -15.85
C GLY A 241 -13.70 3.86 -16.63
N ARG A 242 -14.81 4.58 -16.62
CA ARG A 242 -14.85 5.92 -17.18
C ARG A 242 -14.03 6.89 -16.33
N CYS A 243 -13.19 7.70 -16.95
CA CYS A 243 -12.29 8.64 -16.30
C CYS A 243 -12.53 10.06 -16.74
N ALA A 244 -12.27 10.99 -15.83
CA ALA A 244 -12.22 12.43 -16.12
C ALA A 244 -10.88 13.00 -15.65
N VAL A 245 -10.24 13.81 -16.47
CA VAL A 245 -9.13 14.65 -16.06
C VAL A 245 -9.65 16.08 -15.93
N VAL A 246 -9.47 16.66 -14.76
CA VAL A 246 -9.88 18.03 -14.47
C VAL A 246 -8.72 18.83 -13.89
N LYS A 247 -8.83 20.17 -13.96
CA LYS A 247 -7.92 21.10 -13.30
C LYS A 247 -8.67 21.98 -12.31
N HIS A 248 -8.01 22.27 -11.21
CA HIS A 248 -8.37 23.31 -10.26
C HIS A 248 -7.11 24.10 -9.91
N GLY A 249 -6.99 25.32 -10.43
CA GLY A 249 -5.72 26.06 -10.37
C GLY A 249 -4.57 25.28 -11.02
N GLY A 250 -3.45 25.13 -10.32
CA GLY A 250 -2.28 24.35 -10.76
C GLY A 250 -2.35 22.84 -10.45
N LEU A 251 -3.47 22.35 -9.92
CA LEU A 251 -3.66 20.94 -9.55
C LEU A 251 -4.41 20.20 -10.66
N ILE A 252 -3.83 19.08 -11.13
CA ILE A 252 -4.45 18.11 -12.03
C ILE A 252 -5.10 17.04 -11.17
N ILE A 253 -6.36 16.72 -11.41
CA ILE A 253 -7.07 15.65 -10.69
C ILE A 253 -7.54 14.62 -11.72
N LEU A 254 -7.04 13.41 -11.59
CA LEU A 254 -7.54 12.24 -12.30
C LEU A 254 -8.68 11.63 -11.46
N ILE A 255 -9.88 11.63 -11.99
CA ILE A 255 -11.05 11.05 -11.35
C ILE A 255 -11.40 9.76 -12.09
N THR A 256 -11.48 8.64 -11.35
CA THR A 256 -11.73 7.32 -11.92
C THR A 256 -13.07 6.74 -11.41
N SER A 257 -13.75 5.95 -12.24
CA SER A 257 -14.98 5.26 -11.81
C SER A 257 -14.71 3.96 -11.05
N VAL A 258 -13.53 3.37 -11.23
CA VAL A 258 -13.07 2.19 -10.51
C VAL A 258 -11.80 2.53 -9.74
N LYS A 259 -11.75 2.20 -8.46
CA LYS A 259 -10.57 2.44 -7.63
C LYS A 259 -9.36 1.68 -8.18
N THR A 260 -8.27 2.38 -8.38
CA THR A 260 -7.07 1.86 -9.06
C THR A 260 -5.85 2.06 -8.19
N PRO A 261 -5.19 0.97 -7.74
CA PRO A 261 -3.95 1.10 -6.99
C PRO A 261 -2.87 1.80 -7.83
N PRO A 262 -2.11 2.76 -7.27
CA PRO A 262 -1.10 3.50 -8.01
C PRO A 262 0.20 2.68 -8.14
N PHE A 263 0.12 1.52 -8.79
CA PHE A 263 1.23 0.56 -8.90
C PHE A 263 1.84 0.51 -10.30
N ASP A 264 1.32 1.32 -11.23
CA ASP A 264 1.80 1.40 -12.61
C ASP A 264 1.59 2.83 -13.15
N LEU A 265 2.56 3.36 -13.89
CA LEU A 265 2.49 4.71 -14.45
C LEU A 265 1.51 4.82 -15.63
N GLY A 266 1.17 3.71 -16.26
CA GLY A 266 0.12 3.63 -17.28
C GLY A 266 -1.22 4.19 -16.79
N GLN A 267 -1.49 4.17 -15.48
CA GLN A 267 -2.63 4.86 -14.87
C GLN A 267 -2.70 6.35 -15.28
N TRP A 268 -1.56 7.03 -15.28
CA TRP A 268 -1.46 8.45 -15.61
C TRP A 268 -1.29 8.68 -17.12
N HIS A 269 -0.36 7.93 -17.72
CA HIS A 269 0.02 8.12 -19.11
C HIS A 269 -1.15 7.83 -20.06
N SER A 270 -1.98 6.83 -19.76
CA SER A 270 -3.20 6.53 -20.53
C SER A 270 -4.21 7.68 -20.53
N GLN A 271 -4.14 8.57 -19.54
CA GLN A 271 -4.99 9.73 -19.40
C GLN A 271 -4.31 11.03 -19.84
N GLY A 272 -3.14 10.93 -20.50
CA GLY A 272 -2.38 12.07 -21.04
C GLY A 272 -1.64 12.87 -19.98
N ILE A 273 -1.39 12.31 -18.79
CA ILE A 273 -0.69 12.97 -17.68
C ILE A 273 0.73 12.41 -17.55
N ALA A 274 1.73 13.19 -17.96
CA ALA A 274 3.15 12.85 -17.79
C ALA A 274 3.62 13.28 -16.39
N VAL A 275 3.41 12.39 -15.40
CA VAL A 275 3.67 12.71 -13.98
C VAL A 275 5.14 12.98 -13.68
N GLU A 276 6.05 12.45 -14.45
CA GLU A 276 7.50 12.71 -14.36
C GLU A 276 7.89 14.17 -14.63
N ASN A 277 7.01 14.94 -15.28
CA ASN A 277 7.20 16.37 -15.57
C ASN A 277 6.56 17.28 -14.53
N LEU A 278 5.93 16.71 -13.48
CA LEU A 278 5.30 17.46 -12.41
C LEU A 278 6.28 17.73 -11.25
N SER A 279 5.93 18.70 -10.44
CA SER A 279 6.63 18.99 -9.19
C SER A 279 6.19 18.02 -8.07
N VAL A 280 4.90 17.66 -8.07
CA VAL A 280 4.31 16.80 -7.03
C VAL A 280 3.32 15.81 -7.67
N VAL A 281 3.38 14.54 -7.25
CA VAL A 281 2.32 13.56 -7.48
C VAL A 281 1.90 12.93 -6.15
N ALA A 282 0.59 12.88 -5.90
CA ALA A 282 0.01 12.26 -4.72
C ALA A 282 -0.46 10.83 -5.03
N VAL A 283 -0.02 9.85 -4.23
CA VAL A 283 -0.32 8.43 -4.43
C VAL A 283 -0.93 7.80 -3.18
N LYS A 284 -2.03 7.08 -3.35
CA LYS A 284 -2.80 6.41 -2.30
C LYS A 284 -2.31 4.98 -2.09
N ALA A 285 -1.18 4.86 -1.39
CA ALA A 285 -0.47 3.60 -1.19
C ALA A 285 0.36 3.59 0.09
N ALA A 286 0.85 2.42 0.51
CA ALA A 286 1.79 2.30 1.62
C ALA A 286 3.21 1.93 1.13
N VAL A 287 3.36 0.84 0.36
CA VAL A 287 4.66 0.28 -0.04
C VAL A 287 4.72 -0.03 -1.54
N ALA A 288 3.66 -0.60 -2.12
CA ALA A 288 3.73 -1.24 -3.43
C ALA A 288 3.90 -0.27 -4.63
N HIS A 289 3.64 1.04 -4.45
CA HIS A 289 3.86 2.08 -5.45
C HIS A 289 5.34 2.26 -5.81
N ARG A 290 6.27 1.93 -4.89
CA ARG A 290 7.71 2.19 -5.06
C ARG A 290 8.27 1.65 -6.36
N ARG A 291 7.84 0.45 -6.78
CA ARG A 291 8.33 -0.19 -8.01
C ARG A 291 8.07 0.67 -9.27
N ALA A 292 6.95 1.39 -9.31
CA ALA A 292 6.64 2.29 -10.42
C ALA A 292 7.34 3.65 -10.26
N TYR A 293 7.33 4.22 -9.06
CA TYR A 293 7.72 5.61 -8.83
C TYR A 293 9.18 5.80 -8.43
N ASP A 294 9.91 4.80 -7.88
CA ASP A 294 11.32 4.94 -7.50
C ASP A 294 12.21 5.40 -8.68
N LYS A 295 11.82 5.08 -9.92
CA LYS A 295 12.59 5.42 -11.12
C LYS A 295 12.48 6.88 -11.55
N ILE A 296 11.38 7.56 -11.17
CA ILE A 296 11.07 8.92 -11.61
C ILE A 296 11.08 9.92 -10.45
N ALA A 297 10.97 9.46 -9.22
CA ALA A 297 10.93 10.31 -8.04
C ALA A 297 12.31 10.86 -7.69
N ALA A 298 12.43 12.17 -7.53
CA ALA A 298 13.59 12.79 -6.89
C ALA A 298 13.55 12.57 -5.37
N ARG A 299 12.35 12.46 -4.79
CA ARG A 299 12.10 12.13 -3.37
C ARG A 299 10.71 11.54 -3.18
N MET A 300 10.56 10.75 -2.10
CA MET A 300 9.27 10.27 -1.62
C MET A 300 9.07 10.71 -0.18
N LEU A 301 7.88 11.24 0.13
CA LEU A 301 7.52 11.71 1.47
C LEU A 301 6.18 11.07 1.84
N TRP A 302 6.15 10.36 2.95
CA TRP A 302 4.93 9.78 3.51
C TRP A 302 4.22 10.83 4.36
N VAL A 303 2.90 10.85 4.29
CA VAL A 303 2.06 11.82 5.00
C VAL A 303 0.89 11.11 5.68
N ASP A 304 0.56 11.54 6.90
CA ASP A 304 -0.65 11.11 7.59
C ASP A 304 -1.81 12.06 7.29
N THR A 305 -2.95 11.48 7.00
CA THR A 305 -4.24 12.14 6.77
C THR A 305 -5.34 11.32 7.42
N PRO A 306 -6.56 11.87 7.64
CA PRO A 306 -7.70 11.06 8.04
C PRO A 306 -8.02 9.98 6.99
N GLY A 307 -8.21 8.73 7.46
CA GLY A 307 -8.54 7.62 6.56
C GLY A 307 -8.48 6.25 7.22
N PRO A 308 -9.03 5.21 6.58
CA PRO A 308 -9.20 3.89 7.19
C PRO A 308 -7.90 3.07 7.31
N CYS A 309 -6.83 3.48 6.63
CA CYS A 309 -5.55 2.77 6.59
C CYS A 309 -4.39 3.64 7.13
N SER A 310 -4.64 4.58 8.06
CA SER A 310 -3.60 5.41 8.67
C SER A 310 -2.47 4.56 9.27
N SER A 311 -1.23 4.97 9.04
CA SER A 311 -0.06 4.38 9.70
C SER A 311 -0.03 4.69 11.20
N ASN A 312 -0.69 5.74 11.63
CA ASN A 312 -0.91 6.04 13.05
C ASN A 312 -2.06 5.19 13.60
N LEU A 313 -1.75 3.95 13.96
CA LEU A 313 -2.76 2.97 14.40
C LEU A 313 -3.57 3.44 15.61
N LYS A 314 -3.02 4.36 16.44
CA LYS A 314 -3.71 4.89 17.63
C LYS A 314 -4.93 5.76 17.30
N THR A 315 -5.03 6.26 16.07
CA THR A 315 -6.17 7.07 15.61
C THR A 315 -7.34 6.20 15.14
N LEU A 316 -7.12 4.90 14.95
CA LEU A 316 -8.14 3.98 14.44
C LEU A 316 -9.04 3.44 15.57
N PRO A 317 -10.34 3.23 15.32
CA PRO A 317 -11.31 2.87 16.34
C PRO A 317 -11.33 1.37 16.67
N TYR A 318 -10.19 0.81 17.08
CA TYR A 318 -10.08 -0.60 17.47
C TYR A 318 -10.96 -0.95 18.67
N ARG A 319 -11.54 -2.14 18.63
CA ARG A 319 -12.35 -2.75 19.71
C ARG A 319 -11.71 -4.01 20.27
N HIS A 320 -11.03 -4.78 19.42
CA HIS A 320 -10.48 -6.10 19.75
C HIS A 320 -8.94 -6.13 19.63
N ALA A 321 -8.37 -5.48 18.65
CA ALA A 321 -6.92 -5.29 18.53
C ALA A 321 -6.42 -4.18 19.48
N ARG A 322 -5.15 -4.27 19.88
CA ARG A 322 -4.49 -3.28 20.76
C ARG A 322 -3.09 -2.99 20.20
N PRO A 323 -3.00 -2.10 19.23
CA PRO A 323 -1.73 -1.67 18.66
C PRO A 323 -0.90 -0.81 19.61
#